data_653bbf5956a2923d0859ecb8e9af0605
#
_entry.id   653bbf5956a2923d0859ecb8e9af0605
#
_cell.length_a   1.000
_cell.length_b   1.000
_cell.length_c   1.000
_cell.angle_alpha   90.00
_cell.angle_beta   90.00
_cell.angle_gamma   90.00
#
_symmetry.space_group_name_H-M   'P 1'
#
loop_
_entity.id
_entity.type
_entity.pdbx_description
1 polymer ?
#
loop_
_entity_poly.entity_id
_entity_poly.type
_entity_poly.pdbx_seq_one_letter_code
_entity_poly.pdbx_strand_id
1 'polypeptide(L)'
;MLAALLLTACGGGQRQDATEPSGKFTVQITNASFPSSQRLSQHAHLVLAVHNVSGKTLPDVAVTICNVTCAYPAPPGEGTSATAFSQNLQQQGLAHPSRPVWVVDQPPGACNFGCSSNSPSGGGSPGGAVTAYSNTWALGQLPPGRTAKFDWAVTAVKPGRHVVAWEVAAGLNGKAKAVLSDGSLPHGKFTVVVHNAPAQTYVNNNGQIVTTTSTTP
;
A
#
# COMPACT_ATOMS: atom_id res chain seq x y z
N MET A 1 -21.21 -53.50 16.07
CA MET A 1 -20.96 -52.15 16.61
C MET A 1 -20.12 -51.39 15.59
N LEU A 2 -20.75 -50.51 14.84
CA LEU A 2 -20.09 -49.70 13.82
C LEU A 2 -19.81 -48.32 14.44
N ALA A 3 -18.55 -48.00 14.70
CA ALA A 3 -18.14 -46.70 15.20
C ALA A 3 -18.07 -45.70 14.04
N ALA A 4 -19.02 -44.77 14.01
CA ALA A 4 -19.01 -43.65 13.06
C ALA A 4 -17.99 -42.61 13.54
N LEU A 5 -16.85 -42.48 12.86
CA LEU A 5 -15.90 -41.39 13.01
C LEU A 5 -16.54 -40.10 12.44
N LEU A 6 -16.95 -39.21 13.32
CA LEU A 6 -17.33 -37.83 12.99
C LEU A 6 -16.05 -37.08 12.62
N LEU A 7 -15.79 -36.91 11.34
CA LEU A 7 -14.83 -35.93 10.82
C LEU A 7 -15.40 -34.54 11.09
N THR A 8 -14.95 -33.90 12.18
CA THR A 8 -15.15 -32.47 12.35
C THR A 8 -14.34 -31.74 11.27
N ALA A 9 -15.03 -31.35 10.19
CA ALA A 9 -14.46 -30.43 9.22
C ALA A 9 -13.99 -29.17 9.96
N CYS A 10 -12.73 -28.81 9.78
CA CYS A 10 -12.20 -27.50 10.19
C CYS A 10 -13.09 -26.43 9.58
N GLY A 11 -14.03 -25.91 10.36
CA GLY A 11 -14.87 -24.80 9.96
C GLY A 11 -13.95 -23.60 9.72
N GLY A 12 -13.96 -23.07 8.48
CA GLY A 12 -13.28 -21.83 8.15
C GLY A 12 -13.74 -20.75 9.14
N GLY A 13 -12.79 -20.18 9.89
CA GLY A 13 -13.08 -19.07 10.78
C GLY A 13 -13.77 -17.96 10.00
N GLN A 14 -14.68 -17.22 10.65
CA GLN A 14 -15.33 -16.06 10.05
C GLN A 14 -14.23 -15.10 9.54
N ARG A 15 -14.42 -14.55 8.35
CA ARG A 15 -13.55 -13.50 7.82
C ARG A 15 -13.52 -12.34 8.81
N GLN A 16 -12.35 -11.74 9.02
CA GLN A 16 -12.16 -10.59 9.94
C GLN A 16 -13.11 -9.44 9.63
N ASP A 17 -13.49 -9.27 8.38
CA ASP A 17 -14.38 -8.23 7.88
C ASP A 17 -15.86 -8.63 7.78
N ALA A 18 -16.24 -9.84 8.23
CA ALA A 18 -17.63 -10.34 8.14
C ALA A 18 -18.62 -9.46 8.88
N THR A 19 -18.20 -8.87 10.00
CA THR A 19 -18.99 -8.00 10.89
C THR A 19 -18.74 -6.51 10.62
N GLU A 20 -18.08 -6.15 9.50
CA GLU A 20 -17.82 -4.76 9.16
C GLU A 20 -19.11 -3.92 9.16
N PRO A 21 -19.17 -2.83 9.94
CA PRO A 21 -20.34 -1.96 10.00
C PRO A 21 -20.51 -1.22 8.67
N SER A 22 -21.75 -1.14 8.21
CA SER A 22 -22.06 -0.32 7.03
C SER A 22 -22.08 1.16 7.38
N GLY A 23 -21.61 2.00 6.46
CA GLY A 23 -21.70 3.45 6.61
C GLY A 23 -20.66 4.23 5.84
N LYS A 24 -20.83 5.56 5.89
CA LYS A 24 -19.84 6.51 5.38
C LYS A 24 -19.03 7.07 6.53
N PHE A 25 -17.73 7.16 6.31
CA PHE A 25 -16.74 7.68 7.26
C PHE A 25 -15.96 8.79 6.56
N THR A 26 -16.09 10.01 7.06
CA THR A 26 -15.43 11.16 6.46
C THR A 26 -13.95 11.16 6.84
N VAL A 27 -13.10 11.24 5.84
CA VAL A 27 -11.64 11.31 6.01
C VAL A 27 -11.07 12.51 5.28
N GLN A 28 -9.87 12.91 5.68
CA GLN A 28 -9.08 13.92 5.01
C GLN A 28 -7.71 13.34 4.66
N ILE A 29 -7.25 13.55 3.44
CA ILE A 29 -5.88 13.22 3.05
C ILE A 29 -4.99 14.39 3.43
N THR A 30 -4.21 14.24 4.50
CA THR A 30 -3.34 15.30 5.03
C THR A 30 -1.95 15.29 4.41
N ASN A 31 -1.54 14.18 3.82
CA ASN A 31 -0.34 14.06 3.02
C ASN A 31 -0.53 13.03 1.92
N ALA A 32 -0.03 13.34 0.72
CA ALA A 32 0.11 12.42 -0.39
C ALA A 32 1.37 12.79 -1.16
N SER A 33 2.41 11.97 -1.06
CA SER A 33 3.71 12.28 -1.68
C SER A 33 4.39 11.05 -2.25
N PHE A 34 4.94 11.20 -3.44
CA PHE A 34 5.81 10.24 -4.10
C PHE A 34 6.73 10.99 -5.05
N PRO A 35 8.07 10.79 -5.03
CA PRO A 35 8.99 11.49 -5.91
C PRO A 35 8.64 11.28 -7.39
N SER A 36 8.41 12.37 -8.13
CA SER A 36 7.99 12.35 -9.53
C SER A 36 9.12 12.00 -10.52
N SER A 37 10.38 12.08 -10.09
CA SER A 37 11.56 11.72 -10.87
C SER A 37 12.39 10.75 -10.07
N GLN A 38 12.66 9.58 -10.64
CA GLN A 38 13.41 8.50 -10.00
C GLN A 38 14.39 7.89 -11.00
N ARG A 39 15.31 7.05 -10.53
CA ARG A 39 16.25 6.28 -11.35
C ARG A 39 16.06 4.78 -11.07
N LEU A 40 16.51 3.94 -11.99
CA LEU A 40 16.59 2.50 -11.72
C LEU A 40 17.40 2.24 -10.43
N SER A 41 16.95 1.26 -9.64
CA SER A 41 17.52 0.88 -8.35
C SER A 41 17.51 1.99 -7.29
N GLN A 42 16.77 3.09 -7.53
CA GLN A 42 16.59 4.13 -6.53
C GLN A 42 15.53 3.72 -5.52
N HIS A 43 15.86 3.84 -4.23
CA HIS A 43 14.90 3.76 -3.15
C HIS A 43 14.09 5.06 -3.05
N ALA A 44 12.79 4.91 -2.85
CA ALA A 44 11.86 6.02 -2.71
C ALA A 44 10.77 5.66 -1.70
N HIS A 45 10.13 6.67 -1.13
CA HIS A 45 9.00 6.52 -0.24
C HIS A 45 7.73 7.05 -0.90
N LEU A 46 6.68 6.21 -0.98
CA LEU A 46 5.32 6.67 -1.22
C LEU A 46 4.65 6.82 0.13
N VAL A 47 4.19 8.03 0.44
CA VAL A 47 3.57 8.35 1.73
C VAL A 47 2.16 8.88 1.53
N LEU A 48 1.21 8.26 2.24
CA LEU A 48 -0.17 8.74 2.37
C LEU A 48 -0.52 8.88 3.84
N ALA A 49 -1.10 10.01 4.23
CA ALA A 49 -1.61 10.22 5.58
C ALA A 49 -3.12 10.46 5.53
N VAL A 50 -3.86 9.60 6.20
CA VAL A 50 -5.32 9.59 6.25
C VAL A 50 -5.77 10.01 7.64
N HIS A 51 -6.43 11.14 7.75
CA HIS A 51 -6.99 11.66 9.00
C HIS A 51 -8.48 11.37 9.09
N ASN A 52 -8.91 10.79 10.20
CA ASN A 52 -10.33 10.54 10.45
C ASN A 52 -11.00 11.79 11.01
N VAL A 53 -11.79 12.47 10.21
CA VAL A 53 -12.60 13.63 10.62
C VAL A 53 -14.05 13.25 10.94
N SER A 54 -14.41 11.96 10.83
CA SER A 54 -15.72 11.50 11.25
C SER A 54 -15.81 11.36 12.76
N GLY A 55 -17.02 11.47 13.32
CA GLY A 55 -17.25 11.20 14.74
C GLY A 55 -17.27 9.72 15.12
N LYS A 56 -16.87 8.82 14.21
CA LYS A 56 -16.90 7.36 14.37
C LYS A 56 -15.55 6.77 14.06
N THR A 57 -15.20 5.66 14.73
CA THR A 57 -13.99 4.89 14.40
C THR A 57 -14.17 4.20 13.06
N LEU A 58 -13.23 4.39 12.12
CA LEU A 58 -13.14 3.56 10.92
C LEU A 58 -12.84 2.12 11.36
N PRO A 59 -13.58 1.13 10.86
CA PRO A 59 -13.36 -0.27 11.26
C PRO A 59 -11.99 -0.80 10.81
N ASP A 60 -11.52 -0.41 9.62
CA ASP A 60 -10.21 -0.80 9.12
C ASP A 60 -9.75 0.16 8.01
N VAL A 61 -8.88 1.12 8.35
CA VAL A 61 -8.37 2.05 7.34
C VAL A 61 -7.42 1.31 6.40
N ALA A 62 -7.75 1.31 5.11
CA ALA A 62 -7.00 0.60 4.09
C ALA A 62 -6.71 1.48 2.87
N VAL A 63 -5.59 1.17 2.19
CA VAL A 63 -5.20 1.81 0.94
C VAL A 63 -4.91 0.73 -0.10
N THR A 64 -5.51 0.88 -1.26
CA THR A 64 -5.22 0.08 -2.45
C THR A 64 -4.33 0.89 -3.38
N ILE A 65 -3.25 0.28 -3.87
CA ILE A 65 -2.34 0.86 -4.87
C ILE A 65 -2.59 0.17 -6.20
N CYS A 66 -2.87 0.96 -7.22
CA CYS A 66 -3.24 0.48 -8.55
C CYS A 66 -2.28 1.01 -9.60
N ASN A 67 -2.16 0.29 -10.70
CA ASN A 67 -1.49 0.78 -11.87
C ASN A 67 -2.50 1.57 -12.71
N VAL A 68 -2.19 2.83 -13.02
CA VAL A 68 -2.99 3.77 -13.80
C VAL A 68 -4.31 4.16 -13.15
N THR A 69 -5.14 3.19 -12.73
CA THR A 69 -6.45 3.43 -12.12
C THR A 69 -6.82 2.33 -11.13
N CYS A 70 -7.60 2.69 -10.10
CA CYS A 70 -8.25 1.74 -9.20
C CYS A 70 -9.70 1.42 -9.63
N ALA A 71 -10.19 2.02 -10.70
CA ALA A 71 -11.53 1.75 -11.21
C ALA A 71 -11.67 0.30 -11.68
N TYR A 72 -12.82 -0.32 -11.37
CA TYR A 72 -13.16 -1.65 -11.87
C TYR A 72 -14.56 -1.62 -12.52
N PRO A 73 -14.74 -2.15 -13.74
CA PRO A 73 -13.66 -2.66 -14.61
C PRO A 73 -12.69 -1.56 -15.04
N ALA A 74 -11.42 -1.95 -15.25
CA ALA A 74 -10.42 -1.01 -15.77
C ALA A 74 -10.83 -0.53 -17.17
N PRO A 75 -10.57 0.75 -17.52
CA PRO A 75 -10.81 1.23 -18.87
C PRO A 75 -10.09 0.39 -19.93
N PRO A 76 -10.64 0.29 -21.15
CA PRO A 76 -10.00 -0.45 -22.23
C PRO A 76 -8.55 0.00 -22.46
N GLY A 77 -7.62 -0.96 -22.48
CA GLY A 77 -6.18 -0.70 -22.66
C GLY A 77 -5.38 -0.49 -21.37
N GLU A 78 -6.02 -0.30 -20.21
CA GLU A 78 -5.33 -0.09 -18.93
C GLU A 78 -5.13 -1.36 -18.11
N GLY A 79 -5.88 -2.42 -18.38
CA GLY A 79 -5.87 -3.67 -17.61
C GLY A 79 -4.67 -4.60 -17.84
N THR A 80 -3.81 -4.33 -18.84
CA THR A 80 -2.65 -5.17 -19.20
C THR A 80 -1.32 -4.59 -18.75
N SER A 81 -1.32 -3.44 -18.11
CA SER A 81 -0.11 -2.77 -17.65
C SER A 81 0.54 -3.50 -16.48
N ALA A 82 1.86 -3.36 -16.34
CA ALA A 82 2.60 -3.93 -15.22
C ALA A 82 2.00 -3.47 -13.87
N THR A 83 1.94 -4.38 -12.90
CA THR A 83 1.55 -4.07 -11.53
C THR A 83 2.44 -2.94 -10.98
N ALA A 84 1.85 -1.92 -10.36
CA ALA A 84 2.64 -0.81 -9.83
C ALA A 84 3.61 -1.32 -8.76
N PHE A 85 3.08 -2.01 -7.74
CA PHE A 85 3.85 -2.53 -6.62
C PHE A 85 3.81 -4.05 -6.56
N SER A 86 4.92 -4.68 -6.14
CA SER A 86 4.97 -6.09 -5.80
C SER A 86 5.95 -6.33 -4.66
N GLN A 87 5.58 -7.20 -3.74
CA GLN A 87 6.42 -7.66 -2.64
C GLN A 87 7.20 -8.93 -2.98
N ASN A 88 6.82 -9.67 -4.02
CA ASN A 88 7.41 -10.97 -4.32
C ASN A 88 8.30 -10.92 -5.55
N LEU A 89 9.61 -10.88 -5.32
CA LEU A 89 10.64 -10.97 -6.36
C LEU A 89 10.86 -12.39 -6.89
N GLN A 90 10.38 -13.41 -6.20
CA GLN A 90 10.63 -14.81 -6.56
C GLN A 90 9.62 -15.39 -7.55
N GLN A 91 8.69 -14.59 -8.04
CA GLN A 91 7.79 -15.04 -9.09
C GLN A 91 8.57 -15.29 -10.38
N GLN A 92 8.45 -16.50 -10.91
CA GLN A 92 8.97 -16.84 -12.24
C GLN A 92 8.39 -15.85 -13.25
N GLY A 93 9.24 -15.23 -14.06
CA GLY A 93 8.81 -14.28 -15.08
C GLY A 93 9.02 -12.80 -14.75
N LEU A 94 9.79 -12.45 -13.71
CA LEU A 94 10.13 -11.05 -13.41
C LEU A 94 10.85 -10.32 -14.56
N ALA A 95 11.51 -11.05 -15.46
CA ALA A 95 12.07 -10.51 -16.70
C ALA A 95 10.98 -10.21 -17.76
N HIS A 96 9.75 -10.65 -17.52
CA HIS A 96 8.63 -10.49 -18.44
C HIS A 96 8.01 -9.08 -18.36
N PRO A 97 7.24 -8.64 -19.38
CA PRO A 97 6.51 -7.36 -19.36
C PRO A 97 5.63 -7.12 -18.14
N SER A 98 5.18 -8.20 -17.49
CA SER A 98 4.34 -8.16 -16.27
C SER A 98 5.08 -7.84 -14.97
N ARG A 99 6.43 -7.69 -15.01
CA ARG A 99 7.17 -7.30 -13.79
C ARG A 99 6.67 -5.97 -13.23
N PRO A 100 6.68 -5.79 -11.89
CA PRO A 100 6.25 -4.54 -11.28
C PRO A 100 7.11 -3.36 -11.73
N VAL A 101 6.61 -2.16 -11.54
CA VAL A 101 7.40 -0.95 -11.73
C VAL A 101 8.28 -0.69 -10.50
N TRP A 102 7.73 -0.93 -9.33
CA TRP A 102 8.42 -0.83 -8.04
C TRP A 102 8.31 -2.13 -7.24
N VAL A 103 9.40 -2.51 -6.62
CA VAL A 103 9.43 -3.54 -5.60
C VAL A 103 9.22 -2.90 -4.26
N VAL A 104 8.33 -3.46 -3.44
CA VAL A 104 8.11 -3.01 -2.08
C VAL A 104 9.19 -3.63 -1.19
N ASP A 105 10.12 -2.80 -0.72
CA ASP A 105 11.18 -3.20 0.22
C ASP A 105 10.61 -3.29 1.63
N GLN A 106 9.76 -2.31 1.99
CA GLN A 106 9.09 -2.24 3.28
C GLN A 106 7.65 -1.76 3.11
N PRO A 107 6.65 -2.59 3.44
CA PRO A 107 5.26 -2.19 3.42
C PRO A 107 4.91 -1.27 4.60
N PRO A 108 3.82 -0.51 4.53
CA PRO A 108 3.34 0.29 5.66
C PRO A 108 2.98 -0.62 6.84
N GLY A 109 3.15 -0.11 8.05
CA GLY A 109 2.92 -0.90 9.28
C GLY A 109 3.96 -1.98 9.56
N ALA A 110 4.99 -2.14 8.72
CA ALA A 110 6.12 -3.02 9.02
C ALA A 110 6.89 -2.47 10.23
N CYS A 111 7.10 -3.33 11.19
CA CYS A 111 7.93 -3.02 12.33
C CYS A 111 9.39 -3.35 12.03
N ASN A 112 10.25 -2.35 11.96
CA ASN A 112 11.68 -2.57 12.07
C ASN A 112 12.03 -2.96 13.50
N PHE A 113 12.95 -3.90 13.68
CA PHE A 113 13.48 -4.42 14.94
C PHE A 113 13.16 -3.57 16.19
N GLY A 114 12.35 -4.09 17.11
CA GLY A 114 12.06 -3.44 18.38
C GLY A 114 10.68 -2.82 18.53
N CYS A 115 9.71 -3.16 17.71
CA CYS A 115 8.33 -2.75 17.94
C CYS A 115 7.82 -3.29 19.27
N SER A 116 7.74 -2.38 20.25
CA SER A 116 7.01 -2.64 21.48
C SER A 116 5.51 -2.68 21.16
N SER A 117 4.81 -3.62 21.74
CA SER A 117 3.35 -3.75 21.71
C SER A 117 2.59 -2.50 22.18
N ASN A 118 3.30 -1.49 22.66
CA ASN A 118 2.80 -0.21 23.15
C ASN A 118 2.94 0.95 22.14
N SER A 119 3.24 0.67 20.86
CA SER A 119 3.26 1.74 19.86
C SER A 119 1.85 2.35 19.73
N PRO A 120 1.70 3.69 19.83
CA PRO A 120 0.39 4.35 19.71
C PRO A 120 -0.26 4.23 18.32
N SER A 121 0.40 3.57 17.38
CA SER A 121 -0.16 3.15 16.09
C SER A 121 -0.94 1.84 16.19
N GLY A 122 -1.61 1.61 17.31
CA GLY A 122 -2.47 0.51 17.70
C GLY A 122 -2.67 -0.60 16.67
N GLY A 123 -1.94 -1.67 16.81
CA GLY A 123 -2.14 -2.86 16.00
C GLY A 123 -0.81 -3.39 15.48
N GLY A 124 0.01 -3.90 16.38
CA GLY A 124 1.16 -4.70 16.02
C GLY A 124 0.72 -6.00 15.36
N SER A 125 0.46 -5.98 14.08
CA SER A 125 0.50 -7.20 13.28
C SER A 125 1.98 -7.44 12.95
N PRO A 126 2.59 -8.53 13.41
CA PRO A 126 3.93 -8.90 12.96
C PRO A 126 3.84 -9.23 11.47
N GLY A 127 4.36 -8.37 10.62
CA GLY A 127 4.42 -8.65 9.19
C GLY A 127 3.82 -7.61 8.26
N GLY A 128 3.46 -6.44 8.77
CA GLY A 128 2.96 -5.34 7.94
C GLY A 128 1.46 -5.41 7.67
N ALA A 129 0.97 -4.36 7.05
CA ALA A 129 -0.44 -4.14 6.77
C ALA A 129 -0.97 -4.91 5.55
N VAL A 130 -0.31 -5.97 5.12
CA VAL A 130 -0.71 -6.76 3.94
C VAL A 130 -2.03 -7.45 4.21
N THR A 131 -2.97 -7.31 3.26
CA THR A 131 -4.27 -7.97 3.32
C THR A 131 -4.35 -9.12 2.33
N ALA A 132 -5.44 -9.91 2.40
CA ALA A 132 -5.74 -10.92 1.40
C ALA A 132 -6.10 -10.34 0.01
N TYR A 133 -6.38 -9.05 -0.06
CA TYR A 133 -6.67 -8.35 -1.31
C TYR A 133 -5.38 -7.90 -1.98
N SER A 134 -5.27 -8.12 -3.28
CA SER A 134 -4.10 -7.71 -4.06
C SER A 134 -3.85 -6.22 -3.95
N ASN A 135 -2.61 -5.86 -3.65
CA ASN A 135 -2.15 -4.47 -3.56
C ASN A 135 -2.95 -3.59 -2.57
N THR A 136 -3.54 -4.18 -1.54
CA THR A 136 -4.27 -3.48 -0.49
C THR A 136 -3.59 -3.70 0.86
N TRP A 137 -3.33 -2.60 1.56
CA TRP A 137 -2.72 -2.58 2.88
C TRP A 137 -3.68 -1.92 3.87
N ALA A 138 -3.84 -2.50 5.05
CA ALA A 138 -4.72 -2.01 6.10
C ALA A 138 -3.94 -1.79 7.40
N LEU A 139 -4.24 -0.71 8.11
CA LEU A 139 -3.60 -0.37 9.39
C LEU A 139 -4.53 -0.55 10.59
N GLY A 140 -5.66 -1.24 10.39
CA GLY A 140 -6.63 -1.51 11.43
C GLY A 140 -7.55 -0.32 11.73
N GLN A 141 -8.10 -0.30 12.93
CA GLN A 141 -9.06 0.71 13.36
C GLN A 141 -8.42 2.10 13.44
N LEU A 142 -9.14 3.10 12.93
CA LEU A 142 -8.72 4.50 13.04
C LEU A 142 -9.76 5.30 13.82
N PRO A 143 -9.50 5.62 15.10
CA PRO A 143 -10.41 6.41 15.93
C PRO A 143 -10.62 7.85 15.40
N PRO A 144 -11.71 8.53 15.80
CA PRO A 144 -11.92 9.93 15.47
C PRO A 144 -10.74 10.81 15.85
N GLY A 145 -10.40 11.78 14.99
CA GLY A 145 -9.32 12.72 15.19
C GLY A 145 -7.90 12.15 15.10
N ARG A 146 -7.75 10.85 14.76
CA ARG A 146 -6.44 10.21 14.57
C ARG A 146 -6.04 10.18 13.11
N THR A 147 -4.74 10.08 12.87
CA THR A 147 -4.15 9.98 11.52
C THR A 147 -3.40 8.65 11.39
N ALA A 148 -3.71 7.91 10.34
CA ALA A 148 -2.94 6.75 9.92
C ALA A 148 -1.94 7.18 8.83
N LYS A 149 -0.67 6.78 8.98
CA LYS A 149 0.39 7.03 8.00
C LYS A 149 0.74 5.72 7.30
N PHE A 150 0.49 5.67 6.02
CA PHE A 150 0.97 4.63 5.12
C PHE A 150 2.29 5.10 4.52
N ASP A 151 3.33 4.32 4.66
CA ASP A 151 4.68 4.62 4.17
C ASP A 151 5.26 3.36 3.54
N TRP A 152 5.31 3.33 2.21
CA TRP A 152 5.94 2.26 1.45
C TRP A 152 7.36 2.68 1.08
N ALA A 153 8.36 1.96 1.56
CA ALA A 153 9.69 2.04 0.98
C ALA A 153 9.72 1.12 -0.24
N VAL A 154 10.09 1.67 -1.39
CA VAL A 154 10.06 0.95 -2.67
C VAL A 154 11.32 1.19 -3.47
N THR A 155 11.71 0.21 -4.29
CA THR A 155 12.81 0.32 -5.26
C THR A 155 12.27 0.33 -6.68
N ALA A 156 12.63 1.33 -7.47
CA ALA A 156 12.26 1.43 -8.89
C ALA A 156 13.03 0.40 -9.72
N VAL A 157 12.32 -0.47 -10.47
CA VAL A 157 12.94 -1.56 -11.24
C VAL A 157 12.56 -1.55 -12.73
N LYS A 158 11.66 -0.67 -13.16
CA LYS A 158 11.25 -0.56 -14.56
C LYS A 158 11.32 0.90 -15.01
N PRO A 159 12.15 1.21 -16.03
CA PRO A 159 12.25 2.57 -16.54
C PRO A 159 11.01 2.97 -17.33
N GLY A 160 10.80 4.27 -17.49
CA GLY A 160 9.70 4.83 -18.26
C GLY A 160 8.84 5.81 -17.48
N ARG A 161 7.76 6.28 -18.11
CA ARG A 161 6.73 7.09 -17.48
C ARG A 161 5.63 6.18 -16.96
N HIS A 162 5.36 6.27 -15.67
CA HIS A 162 4.38 5.44 -14.97
C HIS A 162 3.36 6.29 -14.22
N VAL A 163 2.17 5.75 -14.06
CA VAL A 163 1.12 6.32 -13.21
C VAL A 163 0.83 5.32 -12.09
N VAL A 164 0.84 5.80 -10.85
CA VAL A 164 0.41 5.05 -9.66
C VAL A 164 -0.84 5.71 -9.14
N ALA A 165 -1.94 5.00 -9.16
CA ALA A 165 -3.19 5.42 -8.56
C ALA A 165 -3.35 4.80 -7.17
N TRP A 166 -4.07 5.47 -6.29
CA TRP A 166 -4.40 4.99 -4.97
C TRP A 166 -5.85 5.32 -4.61
N GLU A 167 -6.44 4.49 -3.76
CA GLU A 167 -7.77 4.67 -3.21
C GLU A 167 -7.78 4.28 -1.73
N VAL A 168 -8.52 5.06 -0.92
CA VAL A 168 -8.66 4.80 0.52
C VAL A 168 -10.03 4.20 0.81
N ALA A 169 -10.04 3.13 1.60
CA ALA A 169 -11.25 2.51 2.13
C ALA A 169 -11.30 2.62 3.67
N ALA A 170 -12.52 2.60 4.21
CA ALA A 170 -12.74 2.58 5.66
C ALA A 170 -12.89 1.17 6.22
N GLY A 171 -12.90 0.16 5.36
CA GLY A 171 -13.02 -1.25 5.68
C GLY A 171 -12.62 -2.12 4.50
N LEU A 172 -12.57 -3.45 4.70
CA LEU A 172 -12.12 -4.41 3.71
C LEU A 172 -13.27 -5.13 2.98
N ASN A 173 -14.49 -5.07 3.51
CA ASN A 173 -15.67 -5.74 2.92
C ASN A 173 -16.52 -4.81 2.04
N GLY A 174 -16.13 -3.53 1.92
CA GLY A 174 -16.83 -2.53 1.11
C GLY A 174 -18.13 -1.99 1.72
N LYS A 175 -18.50 -2.41 2.94
CA LYS A 175 -19.63 -1.88 3.68
C LYS A 175 -19.31 -0.53 4.33
N ALA A 176 -18.12 -0.37 4.88
CA ALA A 176 -17.59 0.88 5.39
C ALA A 176 -16.90 1.64 4.27
N LYS A 177 -17.45 2.80 3.90
CA LYS A 177 -16.95 3.62 2.80
C LYS A 177 -16.24 4.85 3.33
N ALA A 178 -14.98 5.04 2.98
CA ALA A 178 -14.31 6.31 3.18
C ALA A 178 -14.84 7.33 2.17
N VAL A 179 -15.10 8.56 2.63
CA VAL A 179 -15.52 9.68 1.77
C VAL A 179 -14.80 10.95 2.20
N LEU A 180 -14.54 11.84 1.25
CA LEU A 180 -14.08 13.21 1.55
C LEU A 180 -15.25 14.05 2.06
N SER A 181 -14.97 15.27 2.51
CA SER A 181 -16.00 16.20 3.01
C SER A 181 -17.08 16.57 1.99
N ASP A 182 -16.74 16.50 0.71
CA ASP A 182 -17.67 16.72 -0.41
C ASP A 182 -18.47 15.46 -0.80
N GLY A 183 -18.22 14.34 -0.11
CA GLY A 183 -18.86 13.05 -0.37
C GLY A 183 -18.20 12.21 -1.46
N SER A 184 -17.16 12.71 -2.13
CA SER A 184 -16.40 11.95 -3.13
C SER A 184 -15.53 10.86 -2.49
N LEU A 185 -15.08 9.90 -3.30
CA LEU A 185 -14.15 8.86 -2.84
C LEU A 185 -12.75 9.46 -2.68
N PRO A 186 -12.03 9.15 -1.58
CA PRO A 186 -10.66 9.58 -1.39
C PRO A 186 -9.72 8.76 -2.28
N HIS A 187 -9.33 9.31 -3.41
CA HIS A 187 -8.42 8.71 -4.38
C HIS A 187 -7.47 9.76 -4.97
N GLY A 188 -6.44 9.29 -5.62
CA GLY A 188 -5.50 10.15 -6.32
C GLY A 188 -4.51 9.37 -7.16
N LYS A 189 -3.57 10.07 -7.78
CA LYS A 189 -2.55 9.47 -8.61
C LYS A 189 -1.25 10.26 -8.58
N PHE A 190 -0.15 9.55 -8.79
CA PHE A 190 1.17 10.13 -9.03
C PHE A 190 1.62 9.77 -10.44
N THR A 191 2.22 10.72 -11.14
CA THR A 191 2.96 10.46 -12.38
C THR A 191 4.44 10.49 -12.06
N VAL A 192 5.14 9.39 -12.37
CA VAL A 192 6.56 9.23 -12.07
C VAL A 192 7.32 8.87 -13.34
N VAL A 193 8.46 9.53 -13.53
CA VAL A 193 9.43 9.19 -14.58
C VAL A 193 10.58 8.44 -13.91
N VAL A 194 10.76 7.18 -14.29
CA VAL A 194 11.91 6.38 -13.87
C VAL A 194 12.94 6.40 -15.01
N HIS A 195 14.06 7.06 -14.77
CA HIS A 195 15.15 7.16 -15.73
C HIS A 195 15.91 5.85 -15.84
N ASN A 196 16.40 5.53 -17.05
CA ASN A 196 17.08 4.27 -17.33
C ASN A 196 18.48 4.17 -16.68
N ALA A 197 19.10 5.33 -16.37
CA ALA A 197 20.38 5.33 -15.66
C ALA A 197 20.16 4.92 -14.21
N PRO A 198 20.93 3.94 -13.67
CA PRO A 198 20.82 3.55 -12.27
C PRO A 198 21.25 4.67 -11.33
N ALA A 199 20.73 4.66 -10.12
CA ALA A 199 21.20 5.52 -9.05
C ALA A 199 22.65 5.13 -8.74
N GLN A 200 23.54 6.12 -8.69
CA GLN A 200 24.91 5.92 -8.24
C GLN A 200 25.01 6.32 -6.77
N THR A 201 25.57 5.46 -5.97
CA THR A 201 25.82 5.73 -4.56
C THR A 201 27.31 5.58 -4.26
N TYR A 202 27.82 6.38 -3.35
CA TYR A 202 29.15 6.24 -2.78
C TYR A 202 29.09 6.42 -1.27
N VAL A 203 30.08 5.89 -0.58
CA VAL A 203 30.24 6.10 0.86
C VAL A 203 31.11 7.35 1.05
N ASN A 204 30.61 8.34 1.78
CA ASN A 204 31.38 9.52 2.10
C ASN A 204 32.40 9.25 3.21
N ASN A 205 33.27 10.22 3.53
CA ASN A 205 34.31 10.08 4.54
C ASN A 205 33.77 9.83 5.96
N ASN A 206 32.47 10.03 6.19
CA ASN A 206 31.81 9.77 7.47
C ASN A 206 31.11 8.40 7.51
N GLY A 207 31.30 7.54 6.49
CA GLY A 207 30.67 6.22 6.40
C GLY A 207 29.21 6.25 5.96
N GLN A 208 28.67 7.39 5.52
CA GLN A 208 27.29 7.52 5.08
C GLN A 208 27.16 7.19 3.59
N ILE A 209 26.09 6.47 3.22
CA ILE A 209 25.74 6.22 1.83
C ILE A 209 25.11 7.48 1.25
N VAL A 210 25.72 8.04 0.23
CA VAL A 210 25.24 9.23 -0.48
C VAL A 210 24.86 8.84 -1.91
N THR A 211 23.65 9.19 -2.33
CA THR A 211 23.21 9.00 -3.71
C THR A 211 23.57 10.23 -4.54
N THR A 212 24.35 10.04 -5.59
CA THR A 212 24.65 11.14 -6.52
C THR A 212 23.42 11.43 -7.38
N THR A 213 22.85 12.61 -7.22
CA THR A 213 21.99 13.22 -8.23
C THR A 213 22.88 13.78 -9.33
N SER A 214 23.33 12.96 -10.28
CA SER A 214 23.96 13.54 -11.47
C SER A 214 22.88 14.25 -12.27
N THR A 215 22.86 15.56 -12.20
CA THR A 215 22.34 16.43 -13.24
C THR A 215 23.27 16.22 -14.44
N THR A 216 22.89 15.37 -15.37
CA THR A 216 23.51 15.36 -16.70
C THR A 216 23.00 16.61 -17.42
N PRO A 217 23.90 17.42 -18.02
CA PRO A 217 23.52 18.61 -18.77
C PRO A 217 22.64 18.30 -19.97
#